data_2b484856eabd007d3f77af97c151bc51
#
_entry.id   2b484856eabd007d3f77af97c151bc51
#
_cell.length_a   1.000
_cell.length_b   1.000
_cell.length_c   1.000
_cell.angle_alpha   90.00
_cell.angle_beta   90.00
_cell.angle_gamma   90.00
#
_symmetry.space_group_name_H-M   'P 1'
#
loop_
_entity.id
_entity.type
_entity.pdbx_description
1 polymer ?
#
loop_
_entity_poly.entity_id
_entity_poly.type
_entity_poly.pdbx_seq_one_letter_code
_entity_poly.pdbx_strand_id
1 'polypeptide(L)'
;MNWPKYVIIYGPTVAWIALFLALGGIYLVCRGSRYFIPRSWKRWLAVSAACMVIYYSVNFLNWSRLKVNPLQPVYAHANQKAPPFDFHLVSDGSQHSLDDYRGKVIVLNIWATWCDPCVEEMPELDKFQREYRDRGVVVITVSDQSPQDILKFPGFQALQTVKAYVEGPETSAPLFVRGEVARPVTHLIDADGVLRETYIGPHNAAFFEEQVRPYLRPVPST
;
A
#
# COMPACT_ATOMS: atom_id res chain seq x y z
N MET A 1 -8.00 17.64 -1.38
CA MET A 1 -8.60 17.92 -0.05
C MET A 1 -8.32 16.70 0.80
N ASN A 2 -7.17 16.75 1.54
CA ASN A 2 -6.69 15.60 2.32
C ASN A 2 -7.45 15.50 3.64
N TRP A 3 -8.40 14.59 3.70
CA TRP A 3 -9.01 14.23 4.98
C TRP A 3 -8.03 13.38 5.78
N PRO A 4 -7.75 13.72 7.05
CA PRO A 4 -6.84 12.91 7.88
C PRO A 4 -7.35 11.47 7.95
N LYS A 5 -6.45 10.51 7.84
CA LYS A 5 -6.74 9.05 7.86
C LYS A 5 -7.64 8.62 9.03
N TYR A 6 -7.60 9.35 10.14
CA TYR A 6 -8.45 9.15 11.32
C TYR A 6 -9.95 9.39 11.07
N VAL A 7 -10.32 10.28 10.13
CA VAL A 7 -11.73 10.57 9.82
C VAL A 7 -12.37 9.40 9.08
N ILE A 8 -11.60 8.67 8.26
CA ILE A 8 -12.09 7.51 7.51
C ILE A 8 -12.33 6.32 8.45
N ILE A 9 -11.48 6.14 9.47
CA ILE A 9 -11.57 5.01 10.41
C ILE A 9 -12.61 5.26 11.50
N TYR A 10 -12.70 6.49 12.01
CA TYR A 10 -13.57 6.85 13.15
C TYR A 10 -14.81 7.68 12.75
N GLY A 11 -14.90 8.13 11.50
CA GLY A 11 -16.03 8.93 11.01
C GLY A 11 -17.40 8.30 11.32
N PRO A 12 -17.63 7.01 11.05
CA PRO A 12 -18.88 6.35 11.38
C PRO A 12 -19.17 6.29 12.88
N THR A 13 -18.15 6.02 13.71
CA THR A 13 -18.30 5.93 15.16
C THR A 13 -18.61 7.28 15.79
N VAL A 14 -17.96 8.35 15.32
CA VAL A 14 -18.23 9.72 15.76
C VAL A 14 -19.65 10.15 15.36
N ALA A 15 -20.11 9.81 14.16
CA ALA A 15 -21.47 10.11 13.71
C ALA A 15 -22.53 9.40 14.58
N TRP A 16 -22.29 8.15 14.97
CA TRP A 16 -23.19 7.41 15.86
C TRP A 16 -23.20 7.96 17.28
N ILE A 17 -22.04 8.34 17.82
CA ILE A 17 -21.94 9.01 19.14
C ILE A 17 -22.71 10.33 19.13
N ALA A 18 -22.56 11.14 18.05
CA ALA A 18 -23.30 12.38 17.90
C ALA A 18 -24.82 12.15 17.80
N LEU A 19 -25.25 11.13 17.05
CA LEU A 19 -26.66 10.75 16.96
C LEU A 19 -27.21 10.29 18.32
N PHE A 20 -26.45 9.50 19.08
CA PHE A 20 -26.83 9.05 20.41
C PHE A 20 -26.96 10.23 21.40
N LEU A 21 -26.02 11.17 21.35
CA LEU A 21 -26.06 12.38 22.18
C LEU A 21 -27.25 13.28 21.79
N ALA A 22 -27.55 13.39 20.48
CA ALA A 22 -28.71 14.14 20.01
C ALA A 22 -30.03 13.48 20.44
N LEU A 23 -30.15 12.16 20.31
CA LEU A 23 -31.35 11.41 20.78
C LEU A 23 -31.48 11.45 22.30
N GLY A 24 -30.36 11.35 23.03
CA GLY A 24 -30.31 11.55 24.51
C GLY A 24 -30.69 12.94 24.90
N GLY A 25 -30.23 13.97 24.17
CA GLY A 25 -30.62 15.37 24.38
C GLY A 25 -32.12 15.61 24.14
N ILE A 26 -32.66 15.08 23.06
CA ILE A 26 -34.10 15.12 22.76
C ILE A 26 -34.90 14.40 23.86
N TYR A 27 -34.44 13.24 24.35
CA TYR A 27 -35.07 12.54 25.46
C TYR A 27 -35.10 13.38 26.76
N LEU A 28 -34.01 14.05 27.10
CA LEU A 28 -33.91 14.89 28.28
C LEU A 28 -34.82 16.12 28.21
N VAL A 29 -34.92 16.76 27.02
CA VAL A 29 -35.81 17.88 26.75
C VAL A 29 -37.27 17.41 26.83
N CYS A 30 -37.61 16.27 26.25
CA CYS A 30 -38.98 15.71 26.35
C CYS A 30 -39.33 15.26 27.76
N ARG A 31 -38.38 14.85 28.60
CA ARG A 31 -38.60 14.52 30.02
C ARG A 31 -38.90 15.74 30.89
N GLY A 32 -38.36 16.91 30.53
CA GLY A 32 -38.61 18.17 31.19
C GLY A 32 -39.97 18.82 30.88
N SER A 33 -40.58 18.46 29.74
CA SER A 33 -41.92 18.87 29.37
C SER A 33 -42.93 17.83 29.88
N ARG A 34 -44.02 18.30 30.50
CA ARG A 34 -45.14 17.46 31.02
C ARG A 34 -45.84 16.63 29.92
N TYR A 35 -45.19 16.36 28.84
CA TYR A 35 -45.71 15.51 27.76
C TYR A 35 -45.42 14.04 28.06
N PHE A 36 -46.49 13.30 28.19
CA PHE A 36 -46.62 11.88 28.43
C PHE A 36 -45.75 11.08 27.47
N ILE A 37 -44.62 10.50 27.92
CA ILE A 37 -43.86 9.56 27.15
C ILE A 37 -44.59 8.23 27.20
N PRO A 38 -45.13 7.76 26.08
CA PRO A 38 -45.91 6.53 26.08
C PRO A 38 -45.05 5.32 26.48
N ARG A 39 -45.70 4.30 27.02
CA ARG A 39 -45.16 2.98 27.42
C ARG A 39 -44.28 2.28 26.35
N SER A 40 -44.09 2.93 25.21
CA SER A 40 -43.27 2.52 24.05
C SER A 40 -41.76 2.78 24.16
N TRP A 41 -41.29 3.51 25.17
CA TRP A 41 -39.83 3.84 25.28
C TRP A 41 -38.96 2.57 25.39
N LYS A 42 -39.44 1.51 26.05
CA LYS A 42 -38.77 0.22 26.12
C LYS A 42 -38.65 -0.45 24.75
N ARG A 43 -39.69 -0.28 23.88
CA ARG A 43 -39.65 -0.77 22.50
C ARG A 43 -38.63 -0.02 21.66
N TRP A 44 -38.54 1.30 21.83
CA TRP A 44 -37.54 2.12 21.14
C TRP A 44 -36.11 1.82 21.58
N LEU A 45 -35.89 1.56 22.88
CA LEU A 45 -34.59 1.09 23.39
C LEU A 45 -34.22 -0.28 22.82
N ALA A 46 -35.18 -1.20 22.74
CA ALA A 46 -34.94 -2.53 22.15
C ALA A 46 -34.60 -2.42 20.64
N VAL A 47 -35.31 -1.57 19.89
CA VAL A 47 -35.03 -1.32 18.48
C VAL A 47 -33.65 -0.70 18.29
N SER A 48 -33.29 0.31 19.10
CA SER A 48 -31.98 0.96 19.05
C SER A 48 -30.85 -0.02 19.38
N ALA A 49 -31.05 -0.88 20.39
CA ALA A 49 -30.08 -1.91 20.76
C ALA A 49 -29.91 -2.95 19.62
N ALA A 50 -31.02 -3.38 19.01
CA ALA A 50 -30.99 -4.29 17.86
C ALA A 50 -30.26 -3.67 16.66
N CYS A 51 -30.53 -2.40 16.35
CA CYS A 51 -29.83 -1.67 15.27
C CYS A 51 -28.33 -1.55 15.56
N MET A 52 -27.93 -1.32 16.83
CA MET A 52 -26.52 -1.29 17.21
C MET A 52 -25.85 -2.66 17.03
N VAL A 53 -26.52 -3.73 17.47
CA VAL A 53 -25.99 -5.10 17.30
C VAL A 53 -25.81 -5.40 15.81
N ILE A 54 -26.78 -5.08 14.97
CA ILE A 54 -26.70 -5.28 13.52
C ILE A 54 -25.55 -4.44 12.95
N TYR A 55 -25.46 -3.17 13.32
CA TYR A 55 -24.37 -2.27 12.85
C TYR A 55 -22.99 -2.82 13.22
N TYR A 56 -22.77 -3.19 14.49
CA TYR A 56 -21.48 -3.76 14.93
C TYR A 56 -21.20 -5.11 14.29
N SER A 57 -22.24 -5.94 14.09
CA SER A 57 -22.08 -7.23 13.40
C SER A 57 -21.70 -7.05 11.94
N VAL A 58 -22.34 -6.12 11.22
CA VAL A 58 -21.99 -5.81 9.82
C VAL A 58 -20.57 -5.23 9.73
N ASN A 59 -20.22 -4.30 10.63
CA ASN A 59 -18.86 -3.75 10.66
C ASN A 59 -17.82 -4.80 11.06
N PHE A 60 -18.14 -5.71 11.99
CA PHE A 60 -17.26 -6.82 12.34
C PHE A 60 -17.09 -7.79 11.18
N LEU A 61 -18.17 -8.11 10.45
CA LEU A 61 -18.11 -8.96 9.25
C LEU A 61 -17.32 -8.27 8.13
N ASN A 62 -17.53 -6.98 7.91
CA ASN A 62 -16.71 -6.22 6.96
C ASN A 62 -15.25 -6.16 7.40
N TRP A 63 -14.97 -5.91 8.69
CA TRP A 63 -13.62 -5.93 9.22
C TRP A 63 -12.98 -7.32 9.15
N SER A 64 -13.74 -8.39 9.41
CA SER A 64 -13.25 -9.77 9.27
C SER A 64 -13.03 -10.15 7.80
N ARG A 65 -13.82 -9.61 6.87
CA ARG A 65 -13.60 -9.74 5.42
C ARG A 65 -12.40 -8.93 4.95
N LEU A 66 -12.17 -7.75 5.54
CA LEU A 66 -10.97 -6.93 5.29
C LEU A 66 -9.71 -7.54 5.94
N LYS A 67 -9.86 -8.44 6.93
CA LYS A 67 -8.78 -9.30 7.43
C LYS A 67 -8.46 -10.49 6.52
N VAL A 68 -9.23 -10.72 5.46
CA VAL A 68 -8.71 -11.45 4.28
C VAL A 68 -7.65 -10.51 3.72
N ASN A 69 -6.44 -10.75 4.16
CA ASN A 69 -5.24 -9.97 3.96
C ASN A 69 -5.23 -9.40 2.53
N PRO A 70 -5.43 -8.08 2.31
CA PRO A 70 -5.40 -7.51 0.96
C PRO A 70 -4.04 -7.74 0.28
N LEU A 71 -3.08 -8.27 1.04
CA LEU A 71 -1.73 -8.62 0.66
C LEU A 71 -1.60 -10.10 0.27
N GLN A 72 -2.64 -10.94 0.43
CA GLN A 72 -2.56 -12.36 0.03
C GLN A 72 -2.11 -12.55 -1.43
N PRO A 73 -2.56 -11.76 -2.41
CA PRO A 73 -2.04 -11.89 -3.77
C PRO A 73 -0.53 -11.63 -3.87
N VAL A 74 -0.02 -10.73 -3.05
CA VAL A 74 1.40 -10.36 -3.03
C VAL A 74 2.24 -11.43 -2.33
N TYR A 75 1.76 -11.96 -1.21
CA TYR A 75 2.43 -13.07 -0.48
C TYR A 75 2.24 -14.43 -1.14
N ALA A 76 1.19 -14.61 -1.94
CA ALA A 76 0.90 -15.88 -2.61
C ALA A 76 2.02 -16.33 -3.57
N HIS A 77 2.89 -15.42 -4.00
CA HIS A 77 4.00 -15.71 -4.91
C HIS A 77 5.36 -15.83 -4.21
N ALA A 78 5.42 -15.70 -2.89
CA ALA A 78 6.68 -15.89 -2.16
C ALA A 78 7.27 -17.29 -2.41
N ASN A 79 8.58 -17.33 -2.71
CA ASN A 79 9.31 -18.53 -3.12
C ASN A 79 8.83 -19.19 -4.43
N GLN A 80 8.13 -18.44 -5.27
CA GLN A 80 7.77 -18.84 -6.63
C GLN A 80 8.45 -17.93 -7.65
N LYS A 81 8.54 -18.36 -8.89
CA LYS A 81 9.00 -17.47 -9.97
C LYS A 81 8.14 -16.22 -10.00
N ALA A 82 8.79 -15.05 -10.03
CA ALA A 82 8.09 -13.81 -10.21
C ALA A 82 7.25 -13.88 -11.50
N PRO A 83 6.00 -13.43 -11.48
CA PRO A 83 5.19 -13.41 -12.69
C PRO A 83 5.85 -12.51 -13.75
N PRO A 84 5.61 -12.75 -15.04
CA PRO A 84 6.05 -11.85 -16.10
C PRO A 84 5.62 -10.43 -15.81
N PHE A 85 6.54 -9.50 -15.94
CA PHE A 85 6.29 -8.09 -15.68
C PHE A 85 7.06 -7.24 -16.68
N ASP A 86 6.30 -6.61 -17.57
CA ASP A 86 6.81 -5.69 -18.58
C ASP A 86 6.59 -4.26 -18.13
N PHE A 87 7.53 -3.40 -18.42
CA PHE A 87 7.50 -1.98 -18.10
C PHE A 87 8.27 -1.16 -19.14
N HIS A 88 8.08 0.14 -19.13
CA HIS A 88 8.81 1.07 -19.99
C HIS A 88 9.79 1.89 -19.18
N LEU A 89 10.95 2.18 -19.75
CA LEU A 89 11.89 3.12 -19.14
C LEU A 89 11.40 4.56 -19.30
N VAL A 90 11.53 5.34 -18.23
CA VAL A 90 11.14 6.76 -18.24
C VAL A 90 12.07 7.58 -19.15
N SER A 91 13.30 7.10 -19.39
CA SER A 91 14.33 7.82 -20.18
C SER A 91 14.02 7.93 -21.67
N ASP A 92 13.51 6.84 -22.27
CA ASP A 92 13.37 6.72 -23.71
C ASP A 92 12.11 5.96 -24.16
N GLY A 93 11.29 5.51 -23.21
CA GLY A 93 10.06 4.76 -23.48
C GLY A 93 10.30 3.33 -23.96
N SER A 94 11.55 2.83 -23.95
CA SER A 94 11.84 1.46 -24.35
C SER A 94 11.18 0.45 -23.43
N GLN A 95 10.63 -0.63 -24.02
CA GLN A 95 10.02 -1.72 -23.29
C GLN A 95 11.09 -2.67 -22.75
N HIS A 96 10.96 -3.01 -21.48
CA HIS A 96 11.80 -3.94 -20.74
C HIS A 96 10.95 -4.91 -19.95
N SER A 97 11.58 -5.98 -19.50
CA SER A 97 10.95 -6.97 -18.61
C SER A 97 11.87 -7.32 -17.43
N LEU A 98 11.33 -7.96 -16.40
CA LEU A 98 12.17 -8.49 -15.30
C LEU A 98 13.20 -9.50 -15.80
N ASP A 99 12.92 -10.18 -16.90
CA ASP A 99 13.84 -11.18 -17.48
C ASP A 99 15.13 -10.55 -18.02
N ASP A 100 15.11 -9.28 -18.40
CA ASP A 100 16.31 -8.53 -18.84
C ASP A 100 17.34 -8.35 -17.72
N TYR A 101 16.90 -8.51 -16.50
CA TYR A 101 17.72 -8.35 -15.30
C TYR A 101 18.08 -9.70 -14.63
N ARG A 102 17.85 -10.81 -15.31
CA ARG A 102 18.22 -12.13 -14.77
C ARG A 102 19.70 -12.21 -14.44
N GLY A 103 19.99 -12.96 -13.38
CA GLY A 103 21.34 -13.04 -12.83
C GLY A 103 21.69 -11.93 -11.86
N LYS A 104 20.81 -10.94 -11.67
CA LYS A 104 20.91 -9.91 -10.64
C LYS A 104 19.81 -10.10 -9.59
N VAL A 105 20.10 -9.66 -8.38
CA VAL A 105 19.06 -9.49 -7.35
C VAL A 105 18.31 -8.19 -7.65
N ILE A 106 16.99 -8.29 -7.79
CA ILE A 106 16.13 -7.17 -8.15
C ILE A 106 15.39 -6.69 -6.91
N VAL A 107 15.49 -5.40 -6.63
CA VAL A 107 14.64 -4.68 -5.67
C VAL A 107 13.65 -3.86 -6.47
N LEU A 108 12.44 -4.40 -6.66
CA LEU A 108 11.37 -3.79 -7.44
C LEU A 108 10.50 -2.97 -6.49
N ASN A 109 10.60 -1.65 -6.56
CA ASN A 109 9.85 -0.72 -5.71
C ASN A 109 8.71 -0.09 -6.51
N ILE A 110 7.48 -0.20 -5.98
CA ILE A 110 6.28 0.38 -6.56
C ILE A 110 5.92 1.65 -5.79
N TRP A 111 5.89 2.77 -6.49
CA TRP A 111 5.75 4.09 -5.90
C TRP A 111 4.83 5.02 -6.70
N ALA A 112 4.58 6.21 -6.18
CA ALA A 112 3.91 7.30 -6.89
C ALA A 112 4.37 8.66 -6.39
N THR A 113 4.30 9.69 -7.24
CA THR A 113 4.73 11.06 -6.91
C THR A 113 3.90 11.72 -5.81
N TRP A 114 2.66 11.30 -5.63
CA TRP A 114 1.72 11.78 -4.60
C TRP A 114 1.83 11.01 -3.27
N CYS A 115 2.71 10.02 -3.19
CA CYS A 115 2.90 9.17 -2.02
C CYS A 115 4.08 9.70 -1.20
N ASP A 116 3.81 10.51 -0.17
CA ASP A 116 4.85 11.10 0.68
C ASP A 116 5.85 10.06 1.23
N PRO A 117 5.42 8.90 1.79
CA PRO A 117 6.37 7.89 2.27
C PRO A 117 7.25 7.30 1.15
N CYS A 118 6.73 7.22 -0.09
CA CYS A 118 7.53 6.78 -1.24
C CYS A 118 8.64 7.78 -1.56
N VAL A 119 8.29 9.07 -1.51
CA VAL A 119 9.23 10.17 -1.76
C VAL A 119 10.36 10.17 -0.73
N GLU A 120 10.02 9.94 0.54
CA GLU A 120 11.00 9.84 1.63
C GLU A 120 11.94 8.63 1.47
N GLU A 121 11.48 7.53 0.86
CA GLU A 121 12.29 6.32 0.62
C GLU A 121 13.25 6.46 -0.57
N MET A 122 12.95 7.30 -1.57
CA MET A 122 13.74 7.41 -2.81
C MET A 122 15.25 7.65 -2.61
N PRO A 123 15.70 8.56 -1.72
CA PRO A 123 17.12 8.75 -1.45
C PRO A 123 17.80 7.50 -0.87
N GLU A 124 17.10 6.71 -0.08
CA GLU A 124 17.61 5.48 0.52
C GLU A 124 17.77 4.37 -0.52
N LEU A 125 16.79 4.23 -1.42
CA LEU A 125 16.86 3.32 -2.58
C LEU A 125 18.01 3.69 -3.51
N ASP A 126 18.22 4.98 -3.76
CA ASP A 126 19.29 5.47 -4.59
C ASP A 126 20.67 5.25 -3.95
N LYS A 127 20.81 5.50 -2.65
CA LYS A 127 22.01 5.18 -1.87
C LYS A 127 22.32 3.69 -1.96
N PHE A 128 21.33 2.86 -1.71
CA PHE A 128 21.45 1.42 -1.80
C PHE A 128 21.85 0.95 -3.20
N GLN A 129 21.26 1.50 -4.27
CA GLN A 129 21.64 1.18 -5.65
C GLN A 129 23.09 1.51 -5.93
N ARG A 130 23.59 2.67 -5.50
CA ARG A 130 24.99 3.07 -5.69
C ARG A 130 25.97 2.12 -5.02
N GLU A 131 25.64 1.65 -3.83
CA GLU A 131 26.52 0.78 -3.03
C GLU A 131 26.52 -0.67 -3.55
N TYR A 132 25.41 -1.13 -4.13
CA TYR A 132 25.22 -2.55 -4.44
C TYR A 132 25.17 -2.91 -5.92
N ARG A 133 25.16 -1.94 -6.85
CA ARG A 133 25.10 -2.21 -8.30
C ARG A 133 26.24 -3.13 -8.77
N ASP A 134 27.46 -2.89 -8.28
CA ASP A 134 28.65 -3.66 -8.68
C ASP A 134 28.70 -5.04 -7.98
N ARG A 135 27.77 -5.29 -7.05
CA ARG A 135 27.55 -6.57 -6.38
C ARG A 135 26.41 -7.38 -6.97
N GLY A 136 25.94 -7.00 -8.16
CA GLY A 136 24.88 -7.72 -8.87
C GLY A 136 23.47 -7.41 -8.37
N VAL A 137 23.24 -6.23 -7.76
CA VAL A 137 21.91 -5.75 -7.38
C VAL A 137 21.44 -4.69 -8.35
N VAL A 138 20.16 -4.69 -8.63
CA VAL A 138 19.47 -3.63 -9.38
C VAL A 138 18.21 -3.19 -8.65
N VAL A 139 18.06 -1.87 -8.46
CA VAL A 139 16.83 -1.27 -7.94
C VAL A 139 16.03 -0.75 -9.13
N ILE A 140 14.79 -1.20 -9.26
CA ILE A 140 13.84 -0.75 -10.28
C ILE A 140 12.71 -0.03 -9.59
N THR A 141 12.53 1.25 -9.84
CA THR A 141 11.44 2.07 -9.31
C THR A 141 10.36 2.20 -10.37
N VAL A 142 9.19 1.62 -10.12
CA VAL A 142 8.07 1.56 -11.08
C VAL A 142 6.90 2.38 -10.58
N SER A 143 6.32 3.18 -11.47
CA SER A 143 5.09 3.92 -11.22
C SER A 143 4.02 3.58 -12.28
N ASP A 144 2.75 3.66 -11.90
CA ASP A 144 1.59 3.57 -12.81
C ASP A 144 1.14 4.95 -13.32
N GLN A 145 1.95 5.98 -13.08
CA GLN A 145 1.70 7.34 -13.54
C GLN A 145 2.31 7.57 -14.93
N SER A 146 1.84 8.62 -15.60
CA SER A 146 2.42 9.03 -16.87
C SER A 146 3.90 9.40 -16.71
N PRO A 147 4.78 9.13 -17.71
CA PRO A 147 6.18 9.54 -17.66
C PRO A 147 6.33 11.05 -17.46
N GLN A 148 5.38 11.85 -17.99
CA GLN A 148 5.39 13.31 -17.82
C GLN A 148 5.22 13.74 -16.36
N ASP A 149 4.37 13.02 -15.59
CA ASP A 149 4.16 13.32 -14.18
C ASP A 149 5.33 12.85 -13.33
N ILE A 150 5.90 11.70 -13.66
CA ILE A 150 7.10 11.17 -13.00
C ILE A 150 8.29 12.14 -13.20
N LEU A 151 8.48 12.64 -14.40
CA LEU A 151 9.58 13.57 -14.74
C LEU A 151 9.48 14.94 -14.06
N LYS A 152 8.27 15.35 -13.64
CA LYS A 152 8.07 16.57 -12.85
C LYS A 152 8.52 16.42 -11.39
N PHE A 153 8.74 15.18 -10.93
CA PHE A 153 9.15 14.95 -9.55
C PHE A 153 10.57 15.46 -9.32
N PRO A 154 10.78 16.39 -8.35
CA PRO A 154 12.09 16.99 -8.13
C PRO A 154 13.15 15.95 -7.75
N GLY A 155 14.32 16.01 -8.42
CA GLY A 155 15.45 15.12 -8.12
C GLY A 155 15.34 13.71 -8.71
N PHE A 156 14.20 13.31 -9.27
CA PHE A 156 14.02 11.97 -9.83
C PHE A 156 15.04 11.61 -10.91
N GLN A 157 15.39 12.57 -11.76
CA GLN A 157 16.36 12.35 -12.84
C GLN A 157 17.77 12.01 -12.32
N ALA A 158 18.14 12.52 -11.14
CA ALA A 158 19.47 12.31 -10.54
C ALA A 158 19.64 10.92 -9.91
N LEU A 159 18.53 10.20 -9.66
CA LEU A 159 18.59 8.87 -9.08
C LEU A 159 19.30 7.87 -10.00
N GLN A 160 20.06 6.95 -9.43
CA GLN A 160 20.79 5.90 -10.14
C GLN A 160 19.98 4.60 -10.30
N THR A 161 18.76 4.57 -9.77
CA THR A 161 17.83 3.47 -9.95
C THR A 161 17.36 3.35 -11.40
N VAL A 162 16.92 2.17 -11.81
CA VAL A 162 16.19 1.98 -13.06
C VAL A 162 14.81 2.62 -12.90
N LYS A 163 14.52 3.64 -13.68
CA LYS A 163 13.28 4.41 -13.59
C LYS A 163 12.29 3.90 -14.62
N ALA A 164 11.19 3.36 -14.15
CA ALA A 164 10.23 2.68 -14.99
C ALA A 164 8.79 3.16 -14.74
N TYR A 165 7.95 2.94 -15.74
CA TYR A 165 6.51 3.11 -15.64
C TYR A 165 5.78 1.99 -16.37
N VAL A 166 4.53 1.79 -16.00
CA VAL A 166 3.64 0.86 -16.70
C VAL A 166 2.55 1.63 -17.41
N GLU A 167 2.26 1.24 -18.65
CA GLU A 167 1.17 1.82 -19.44
C GLU A 167 -0.05 0.90 -19.45
N GLY A 168 -1.22 1.52 -19.56
CA GLY A 168 -2.48 0.82 -19.79
C GLY A 168 -3.42 0.80 -18.59
N PRO A 169 -4.65 0.31 -18.81
CA PRO A 169 -5.63 0.19 -17.74
C PRO A 169 -5.09 -0.78 -16.66
N GLU A 170 -5.42 -0.51 -15.42
CA GLU A 170 -5.04 -1.33 -14.24
C GLU A 170 -5.22 -2.85 -14.42
N THR A 171 -6.03 -3.25 -15.43
CA THR A 171 -6.30 -4.65 -15.75
C THR A 171 -5.16 -5.39 -16.43
N SER A 172 -4.20 -4.71 -17.04
CA SER A 172 -3.04 -5.33 -17.73
C SER A 172 -1.78 -5.38 -16.85
N ALA A 173 -1.73 -4.63 -15.74
CA ALA A 173 -0.61 -4.70 -14.82
C ALA A 173 -0.67 -6.00 -13.99
N PRO A 174 0.47 -6.66 -13.72
CA PRO A 174 0.54 -7.79 -12.82
C PRO A 174 -0.08 -7.47 -11.47
N LEU A 175 -0.64 -8.47 -10.79
CA LEU A 175 -1.39 -8.35 -9.54
C LEU A 175 -0.67 -7.54 -8.44
N PHE A 176 0.66 -7.58 -8.42
CA PHE A 176 1.44 -6.88 -7.40
C PHE A 176 1.69 -5.38 -7.70
N VAL A 177 1.32 -4.88 -8.90
CA VAL A 177 1.34 -3.44 -9.25
C VAL A 177 -0.02 -2.79 -9.10
N ARG A 178 -1.12 -3.58 -9.03
CA ARG A 178 -2.48 -3.05 -8.94
C ARG A 178 -2.70 -2.25 -7.67
N GLY A 179 -3.12 -1.03 -7.87
CA GLY A 179 -3.14 0.13 -6.98
C GLY A 179 -3.99 0.12 -5.71
N GLU A 180 -4.50 -1.01 -5.24
CA GLU A 180 -5.22 -1.07 -3.95
C GLU A 180 -4.31 -1.41 -2.76
N VAL A 181 -3.05 -1.71 -3.03
CA VAL A 181 -2.07 -1.99 -1.99
C VAL A 181 -1.44 -0.69 -1.52
N ALA A 182 -1.25 -0.56 -0.22
CA ALA A 182 -0.53 0.57 0.37
C ALA A 182 0.82 0.77 -0.32
N ARG A 183 1.19 2.02 -0.62
CA ARG A 183 2.51 2.37 -1.19
C ARG A 183 3.40 2.99 -0.12
N PRO A 184 4.73 2.80 -0.21
CA PRO A 184 5.45 1.99 -1.20
C PRO A 184 5.32 0.49 -0.94
N VAL A 185 5.49 -0.30 -2.01
CA VAL A 185 5.63 -1.76 -1.94
C VAL A 185 6.92 -2.14 -2.63
N THR A 186 7.75 -2.94 -1.95
CA THR A 186 9.02 -3.41 -2.48
C THR A 186 9.05 -4.92 -2.55
N HIS A 187 9.31 -5.45 -3.73
CA HIS A 187 9.51 -6.87 -3.96
C HIS A 187 10.99 -7.18 -4.08
N LEU A 188 11.44 -8.20 -3.37
CA LEU A 188 12.77 -8.76 -3.50
C LEU A 188 12.73 -10.00 -4.38
N ILE A 189 13.43 -9.95 -5.51
CA ILE A 189 13.51 -11.05 -6.47
C ILE A 189 14.99 -11.46 -6.58
N ASP A 190 15.28 -12.72 -6.42
CA ASP A 190 16.65 -13.21 -6.49
C ASP A 190 17.18 -13.34 -7.93
N ALA A 191 18.45 -13.72 -8.06
CA ALA A 191 19.13 -13.84 -9.35
C ALA A 191 18.52 -14.92 -10.27
N ASP A 192 17.78 -15.87 -9.72
CA ASP A 192 17.08 -16.90 -10.49
C ASP A 192 15.66 -16.45 -10.89
N GLY A 193 15.25 -15.24 -10.52
CA GLY A 193 13.95 -14.66 -10.80
C GLY A 193 12.84 -15.18 -9.88
N VAL A 194 13.20 -15.65 -8.69
CA VAL A 194 12.24 -16.10 -7.68
C VAL A 194 11.90 -14.92 -6.76
N LEU A 195 10.61 -14.62 -6.62
CA LEU A 195 10.12 -13.66 -5.65
C LEU A 195 10.32 -14.22 -4.24
N ARG A 196 11.17 -13.59 -3.46
CA ARG A 196 11.54 -14.03 -2.12
C ARG A 196 10.70 -13.38 -1.05
N GLU A 197 10.61 -12.06 -1.08
CA GLU A 197 9.92 -11.28 -0.06
C GLU A 197 9.18 -10.09 -0.66
N THR A 198 8.23 -9.58 0.09
CA THR A 198 7.49 -8.36 -0.22
C THR A 198 7.34 -7.51 1.02
N TYR A 199 7.75 -6.27 0.94
CA TYR A 199 7.75 -5.30 2.03
C TYR A 199 6.78 -4.16 1.73
N ILE A 200 6.09 -3.66 2.75
CA ILE A 200 5.14 -2.57 2.63
C ILE A 200 5.57 -1.45 3.54
N GLY A 201 5.54 -0.24 3.02
CA GLY A 201 5.97 0.96 3.70
C GLY A 201 7.43 1.30 3.41
N PRO A 202 7.87 2.51 3.84
CA PRO A 202 9.20 3.03 3.55
C PRO A 202 10.26 2.32 4.41
N HIS A 203 11.42 2.06 3.80
CA HIS A 203 12.57 1.43 4.44
C HIS A 203 13.84 2.20 4.09
N ASN A 204 14.87 2.05 4.92
CA ASN A 204 16.18 2.67 4.69
C ASN A 204 17.15 1.72 3.96
N ALA A 205 18.27 2.25 3.50
CA ALA A 205 19.29 1.48 2.78
C ALA A 205 19.83 0.28 3.59
N ALA A 206 20.00 0.44 4.90
CA ALA A 206 20.50 -0.63 5.77
C ALA A 206 19.52 -1.81 5.86
N PHE A 207 18.20 -1.53 5.83
CA PHE A 207 17.20 -2.57 5.75
C PHE A 207 17.35 -3.38 4.45
N PHE A 208 17.44 -2.71 3.29
CA PHE A 208 17.60 -3.40 2.01
C PHE A 208 18.90 -4.20 1.95
N GLU A 209 19.99 -3.68 2.52
CA GLU A 209 21.25 -4.42 2.66
C GLU A 209 21.04 -5.75 3.40
N GLU A 210 20.39 -5.72 4.55
CA GLU A 210 20.13 -6.92 5.34
C GLU A 210 19.31 -7.94 4.55
N GLN A 211 18.28 -7.48 3.83
CA GLN A 211 17.37 -8.36 3.10
C GLN A 211 18.01 -8.99 1.86
N VAL A 212 18.86 -8.28 1.13
CA VAL A 212 19.52 -8.83 -0.07
C VAL A 212 20.73 -9.72 0.23
N ARG A 213 21.35 -9.57 1.42
CA ARG A 213 22.57 -10.28 1.79
C ARG A 213 22.54 -11.78 1.55
N PRO A 214 21.47 -12.53 1.86
CA PRO A 214 21.39 -13.97 1.62
C PRO A 214 21.44 -14.35 0.12
N TYR A 215 21.12 -13.43 -0.78
CA TYR A 215 20.95 -13.66 -2.21
C TYR A 215 22.13 -13.12 -3.04
N LEU A 216 23.07 -12.41 -2.40
CA LEU A 216 24.26 -11.90 -3.07
C LEU A 216 25.18 -13.07 -3.43
N ARG A 217 25.71 -13.06 -4.65
CA ARG A 217 26.78 -13.99 -5.02
C ARG A 217 28.04 -13.68 -4.22
N PRO A 218 28.79 -14.69 -3.77
CA PRO A 218 30.09 -14.48 -3.16
C PRO A 218 30.97 -13.65 -4.10
N VAL A 219 31.60 -12.61 -3.60
CA VAL A 219 32.63 -11.88 -4.34
C VAL A 219 33.77 -12.88 -4.58
N PRO A 220 34.22 -13.12 -5.85
CA PRO A 220 35.38 -13.94 -6.07
C PRO A 220 36.55 -13.36 -5.28
N SER A 221 37.15 -14.15 -4.40
CA SER A 221 38.38 -13.76 -3.74
C SER A 221 39.48 -13.66 -4.80
N THR A 222 39.89 -12.43 -5.13
CA THR A 222 41.08 -12.13 -5.93
C THR A 222 42.35 -12.54 -5.18
#